data_5363c30bc4fce060663a2a3abbdc207a
#
_entry.id   5363c30bc4fce060663a2a3abbdc207a
#
_cell.length_a   1.000
_cell.length_b   1.000
_cell.length_c   1.000
_cell.angle_alpha   90.00
_cell.angle_beta   90.00
_cell.angle_gamma   90.00
#
_symmetry.space_group_name_H-M   'P 1'
#
loop_
_entity.id
_entity.type
_entity.pdbx_description
1 polymer ?
#
loop_
_entity_poly.entity_id
_entity_poly.type
_entity_poly.pdbx_seq_one_letter_code
_entity_poly.pdbx_strand_id
1 'polypeptide(L)'
;MEKQVLGLIVGNRSCFPEILCKAGRERMIKVLEKAGVDVIALSENDTRYGKVETWQDAKKCAQLFKTNADKISGIIVTLPNFGDEQAVADTIRLSDLDVPVLIHAYPDEPEKMDPANRRDSFCGKISVCSNLKQYGIKYSLTTNHTVSPEEEDFQYNLEEFLATCRIVKALKNLKIGAIGTRPDPFKTVRYSEKILENNGISVDVMDLSELFAHINKLDNNDPRVKRTLEEFGSYITVKEKKEPVLKMAKLITAVTDWIESKELKGFAFQCWTSIQENFGIFPCGVMSYFSHKMIPAACEVDVTGLLSMYILQLASGKPSAIVDWNNNYGKDPEKAVLFHCSNFPLDVLDKPVMTHHVILEQTVGKEKTFGAVEGKIKPGPVSFLRLSTDDCNGEITGYVCEGTITKDPLKTFGGVGVAKINNLQELLMYICRHGFEHHVAINLSHTAAPIFEALVIYKGWEIYPHI
;
A
#
# COMPACT_ATOMS: atom_id res chain seq x y z
N MET A 1 8.30 8.50 -3.64
CA MET A 1 7.14 8.05 -4.43
C MET A 1 7.06 8.90 -5.70
N GLU A 2 6.59 8.31 -6.80
CA GLU A 2 6.35 9.07 -8.04
C GLU A 2 5.28 10.13 -7.82
N LYS A 3 5.44 11.28 -8.52
CA LYS A 3 4.47 12.36 -8.51
C LYS A 3 3.17 11.89 -9.15
N GLN A 4 2.04 12.09 -8.48
CA GLN A 4 0.74 11.68 -8.99
C GLN A 4 0.13 12.72 -9.93
N VAL A 5 -0.63 12.24 -10.89
CA VAL A 5 -1.38 13.07 -11.86
C VAL A 5 -2.85 12.75 -11.70
N LEU A 6 -3.68 13.78 -11.49
CA LEU A 6 -5.12 13.64 -11.37
C LEU A 6 -5.84 14.35 -12.52
N GLY A 7 -6.89 13.73 -13.03
CA GLY A 7 -7.89 14.38 -13.86
C GLY A 7 -8.81 15.26 -13.01
N LEU A 8 -9.11 16.49 -13.43
CA LEU A 8 -10.06 17.37 -12.75
C LEU A 8 -11.25 17.69 -13.63
N ILE A 9 -12.45 17.35 -13.16
CA ILE A 9 -13.73 17.73 -13.75
C ILE A 9 -14.34 18.83 -12.92
N VAL A 10 -14.66 19.98 -13.53
CA VAL A 10 -15.35 21.10 -12.90
C VAL A 10 -16.80 21.11 -13.38
N GLY A 11 -17.72 20.61 -12.55
CA GLY A 11 -19.13 20.50 -12.94
C GLY A 11 -19.86 21.83 -12.86
N ASN A 12 -20.71 22.15 -13.84
CA ASN A 12 -21.61 23.30 -13.87
C ASN A 12 -23.01 22.88 -14.31
N ARG A 13 -24.03 23.60 -13.84
CA ARG A 13 -25.40 23.51 -14.35
C ARG A 13 -25.88 24.88 -14.83
N SER A 14 -26.44 24.96 -16.02
CA SER A 14 -26.75 26.21 -16.77
C SER A 14 -27.53 27.28 -16.01
N CYS A 15 -28.37 26.91 -15.06
CA CYS A 15 -29.16 27.87 -14.27
C CYS A 15 -28.43 28.39 -13.02
N PHE A 16 -27.20 27.99 -12.79
CA PHE A 16 -26.37 28.44 -11.66
C PHE A 16 -25.25 29.40 -12.12
N PRO A 17 -24.72 30.24 -11.21
CA PRO A 17 -23.69 31.21 -11.58
C PRO A 17 -22.41 30.55 -12.06
N GLU A 18 -22.13 30.63 -13.34
CA GLU A 18 -20.92 30.04 -13.98
C GLU A 18 -19.60 30.60 -13.43
N ILE A 19 -19.62 31.84 -12.94
CA ILE A 19 -18.43 32.49 -12.37
C ILE A 19 -17.88 31.72 -11.16
N LEU A 20 -18.75 31.00 -10.43
CA LEU A 20 -18.34 30.13 -9.34
C LEU A 20 -17.44 28.98 -9.81
N CYS A 21 -17.60 28.52 -11.06
CA CYS A 21 -16.75 27.49 -11.64
C CYS A 21 -15.33 28.00 -11.88
N LYS A 22 -15.15 29.24 -12.31
CA LYS A 22 -13.82 29.84 -12.46
C LYS A 22 -13.07 29.85 -11.15
N ALA A 23 -13.66 30.48 -10.13
CA ALA A 23 -13.05 30.58 -8.81
C ALA A 23 -12.81 29.19 -8.16
N GLY A 24 -13.80 28.29 -8.27
CA GLY A 24 -13.68 26.92 -7.73
C GLY A 24 -12.58 26.11 -8.40
N ARG A 25 -12.46 26.20 -9.73
CA ARG A 25 -11.39 25.56 -10.50
C ARG A 25 -10.00 26.07 -10.08
N GLU A 26 -9.80 27.39 -10.03
CA GLU A 26 -8.52 27.99 -9.64
C GLU A 26 -8.09 27.58 -8.23
N ARG A 27 -9.02 27.61 -7.27
CA ARG A 27 -8.78 27.21 -5.87
C ARG A 27 -8.41 25.71 -5.78
N MET A 28 -9.16 24.83 -6.46
CA MET A 28 -8.89 23.40 -6.45
C MET A 28 -7.51 23.08 -7.05
N ILE A 29 -7.19 23.65 -8.22
CA ILE A 29 -5.89 23.45 -8.87
C ILE A 29 -4.75 23.89 -7.93
N LYS A 30 -4.86 25.07 -7.32
CA LYS A 30 -3.87 25.60 -6.39
C LYS A 30 -3.64 24.68 -5.17
N VAL A 31 -4.70 24.08 -4.64
CA VAL A 31 -4.59 23.13 -3.53
C VAL A 31 -3.90 21.83 -3.97
N LEU A 32 -4.26 21.29 -5.13
CA LEU A 32 -3.63 20.08 -5.68
C LEU A 32 -2.14 20.31 -6.01
N GLU A 33 -1.79 21.43 -6.61
CA GLU A 33 -0.39 21.79 -6.88
C GLU A 33 0.43 21.94 -5.59
N LYS A 34 -0.15 22.57 -4.55
CA LYS A 34 0.47 22.68 -3.22
C LYS A 34 0.71 21.31 -2.58
N ALA A 35 -0.18 20.34 -2.84
CA ALA A 35 -0.02 18.95 -2.40
C ALA A 35 0.96 18.15 -3.28
N GLY A 36 1.60 18.78 -4.28
CA GLY A 36 2.56 18.12 -5.17
C GLY A 36 1.93 17.26 -6.26
N VAL A 37 0.65 17.48 -6.58
CA VAL A 37 -0.12 16.74 -7.59
C VAL A 37 -0.15 17.52 -8.89
N ASP A 38 0.11 16.85 -10.02
CA ASP A 38 -0.11 17.42 -11.35
C ASP A 38 -1.57 17.25 -11.76
N VAL A 39 -2.12 18.27 -12.44
CA VAL A 39 -3.54 18.32 -12.79
C VAL A 39 -3.73 18.35 -14.30
N ILE A 40 -4.58 17.46 -14.81
CA ILE A 40 -5.07 17.47 -16.20
C ILE A 40 -6.54 17.89 -16.16
N ALA A 41 -6.83 19.07 -16.70
CA ALA A 41 -8.17 19.67 -16.71
C ALA A 41 -8.41 20.45 -18.00
N LEU A 42 -9.67 20.62 -18.39
CA LEU A 42 -10.01 21.53 -19.48
C LEU A 42 -9.54 22.95 -19.14
N SER A 43 -8.99 23.63 -20.14
CA SER A 43 -8.62 25.03 -20.05
C SER A 43 -9.80 25.96 -20.37
N GLU A 44 -9.65 27.26 -20.10
CA GLU A 44 -10.63 28.27 -20.47
C GLU A 44 -10.78 28.43 -22.01
N ASN A 45 -9.81 27.91 -22.78
CA ASN A 45 -9.90 27.88 -24.24
C ASN A 45 -10.70 26.68 -24.78
N ASP A 46 -10.79 25.61 -23.98
CA ASP A 46 -11.54 24.40 -24.36
C ASP A 46 -13.04 24.59 -24.13
N THR A 47 -13.39 25.11 -22.95
CA THR A 47 -14.75 25.46 -22.54
C THR A 47 -14.72 26.71 -21.64
N ARG A 48 -15.82 27.46 -21.60
CA ARG A 48 -15.87 28.66 -20.76
C ARG A 48 -15.55 28.30 -19.30
N TYR A 49 -14.50 28.88 -18.73
CA TYR A 49 -13.97 28.61 -17.38
C TYR A 49 -13.46 27.17 -17.17
N GLY A 50 -13.23 26.39 -18.22
CA GLY A 50 -12.80 24.99 -18.10
C GLY A 50 -13.84 24.07 -17.49
N LYS A 51 -15.13 24.47 -17.48
CA LYS A 51 -16.24 23.69 -16.90
C LYS A 51 -16.76 22.60 -17.83
N VAL A 52 -17.45 21.63 -17.24
CA VAL A 52 -18.21 20.57 -17.92
C VAL A 52 -19.68 20.71 -17.57
N GLU A 53 -20.53 20.88 -18.60
CA GLU A 53 -21.96 21.12 -18.47
C GLU A 53 -22.77 20.38 -19.51
N THR A 54 -22.24 20.26 -20.74
CA THR A 54 -22.95 19.71 -21.89
C THR A 54 -22.32 18.39 -22.33
N TRP A 55 -23.04 17.63 -23.14
CA TRP A 55 -22.50 16.44 -23.81
C TRP A 55 -21.22 16.75 -24.62
N GLN A 56 -21.13 17.93 -25.22
CA GLN A 56 -19.96 18.33 -25.99
C GLN A 56 -18.76 18.59 -25.10
N ASP A 57 -18.97 19.21 -23.93
CA ASP A 57 -17.92 19.43 -22.93
C ASP A 57 -17.44 18.09 -22.34
N ALA A 58 -18.39 17.19 -22.05
CA ALA A 58 -18.07 15.84 -21.58
C ALA A 58 -17.16 15.09 -22.56
N LYS A 59 -17.48 15.13 -23.86
CA LYS A 59 -16.63 14.52 -24.90
C LYS A 59 -15.23 15.14 -24.98
N LYS A 60 -15.11 16.46 -24.87
CA LYS A 60 -13.81 17.15 -24.88
C LYS A 60 -12.97 16.73 -23.68
N CYS A 61 -13.55 16.74 -22.48
CA CYS A 61 -12.87 16.36 -21.24
C CYS A 61 -12.45 14.88 -21.27
N ALA A 62 -13.34 14.00 -21.69
CA ALA A 62 -13.06 12.58 -21.84
C ALA A 62 -11.92 12.31 -22.84
N GLN A 63 -11.90 13.04 -23.97
CA GLN A 63 -10.81 12.92 -24.94
C GLN A 63 -9.47 13.39 -24.38
N LEU A 64 -9.47 14.48 -23.61
CA LEU A 64 -8.28 14.97 -22.92
C LEU A 64 -7.75 13.90 -21.94
N PHE A 65 -8.63 13.26 -21.18
CA PHE A 65 -8.26 12.20 -20.24
C PHE A 65 -7.73 10.96 -20.96
N LYS A 66 -8.38 10.52 -22.05
CA LYS A 66 -7.88 9.40 -22.88
C LYS A 66 -6.48 9.63 -23.41
N THR A 67 -6.20 10.84 -23.87
CA THR A 67 -4.86 11.19 -24.41
C THR A 67 -3.77 11.12 -23.33
N ASN A 68 -4.15 11.18 -22.05
CA ASN A 68 -3.24 11.13 -20.91
C ASN A 68 -3.53 9.94 -19.98
N ALA A 69 -4.13 8.86 -20.49
CA ALA A 69 -4.59 7.72 -19.72
C ALA A 69 -3.46 7.02 -18.93
N ASP A 70 -2.26 6.96 -19.49
CA ASP A 70 -1.06 6.39 -18.87
C ASP A 70 -0.60 7.16 -17.63
N LYS A 71 -0.88 8.48 -17.57
CA LYS A 71 -0.47 9.35 -16.48
C LYS A 71 -1.49 9.43 -15.36
N ILE A 72 -2.78 9.57 -15.71
CA ILE A 72 -3.87 9.80 -14.75
C ILE A 72 -4.02 8.60 -13.81
N SER A 73 -3.83 8.85 -12.50
CA SER A 73 -4.01 7.84 -11.45
C SER A 73 -5.36 7.90 -10.75
N GLY A 74 -6.11 8.99 -10.91
CA GLY A 74 -7.44 9.21 -10.33
C GLY A 74 -8.10 10.44 -10.91
N ILE A 75 -9.38 10.61 -10.65
CA ILE A 75 -10.18 11.77 -11.09
C ILE A 75 -10.79 12.45 -9.87
N ILE A 76 -10.71 13.78 -9.81
CA ILE A 76 -11.50 14.58 -8.88
C ILE A 76 -12.60 15.26 -9.66
N VAL A 77 -13.84 15.06 -9.23
CA VAL A 77 -15.00 15.86 -9.63
C VAL A 77 -15.17 16.95 -8.58
N THR A 78 -15.06 18.20 -8.97
CA THR A 78 -15.35 19.35 -8.09
C THR A 78 -16.61 20.06 -8.55
N LEU A 79 -17.52 20.33 -7.60
CA LEU A 79 -18.79 20.98 -7.83
C LEU A 79 -18.80 22.36 -7.18
N PRO A 80 -18.40 23.43 -7.90
CA PRO A 80 -18.48 24.81 -7.40
C PRO A 80 -19.90 25.34 -7.29
N ASN A 81 -20.83 24.75 -8.06
CA ASN A 81 -22.27 24.88 -7.94
C ASN A 81 -22.92 23.49 -8.12
N PHE A 82 -24.22 23.42 -8.36
CA PHE A 82 -25.00 22.15 -8.46
C PHE A 82 -24.30 21.11 -9.34
N GLY A 83 -23.75 21.53 -10.48
CA GLY A 83 -23.14 20.63 -11.47
C GLY A 83 -24.20 19.90 -12.32
N ASP A 84 -23.85 19.56 -13.56
CA ASP A 84 -24.67 18.71 -14.39
C ASP A 84 -24.26 17.23 -14.19
N GLU A 85 -25.12 16.47 -13.56
CA GLU A 85 -24.84 15.07 -13.19
C GLU A 85 -24.62 14.18 -14.41
N GLN A 86 -25.32 14.44 -15.51
CA GLN A 86 -25.17 13.69 -16.76
C GLN A 86 -23.84 13.97 -17.42
N ALA A 87 -23.47 15.26 -17.56
CA ALA A 87 -22.22 15.64 -18.21
C ALA A 87 -20.98 15.13 -17.40
N VAL A 88 -21.04 15.15 -16.05
CA VAL A 88 -20.00 14.59 -15.21
C VAL A 88 -19.89 13.07 -15.41
N ALA A 89 -21.00 12.34 -15.32
CA ALA A 89 -21.01 10.88 -15.48
C ALA A 89 -20.57 10.46 -16.89
N ASP A 90 -21.03 11.17 -17.93
CA ASP A 90 -20.62 10.92 -19.31
C ASP A 90 -19.13 11.19 -19.54
N THR A 91 -18.55 12.20 -18.89
CA THR A 91 -17.09 12.44 -18.94
C THR A 91 -16.32 11.23 -18.45
N ILE A 92 -16.67 10.72 -17.29
CA ILE A 92 -15.98 9.58 -16.68
C ILE A 92 -16.18 8.33 -17.53
N ARG A 93 -17.41 8.02 -17.90
CA ARG A 93 -17.76 6.86 -18.73
C ARG A 93 -17.04 6.88 -20.07
N LEU A 94 -17.06 8.02 -20.76
CA LEU A 94 -16.42 8.18 -22.07
C LEU A 94 -14.89 8.19 -21.97
N SER A 95 -14.30 8.54 -20.82
CA SER A 95 -12.85 8.50 -20.64
C SER A 95 -12.31 7.07 -20.57
N ASP A 96 -13.09 6.13 -20.07
CA ASP A 96 -12.77 4.70 -19.98
C ASP A 96 -11.47 4.41 -19.23
N LEU A 97 -11.17 5.17 -18.16
CA LEU A 97 -9.88 5.08 -17.46
C LEU A 97 -9.84 4.01 -16.36
N ASP A 98 -10.97 3.60 -15.83
CA ASP A 98 -11.05 2.69 -14.68
C ASP A 98 -10.07 3.08 -13.56
N VAL A 99 -10.16 4.31 -13.08
CA VAL A 99 -9.36 4.87 -11.98
C VAL A 99 -10.28 5.36 -10.85
N PRO A 100 -9.77 5.50 -9.61
CA PRO A 100 -10.55 6.08 -8.52
C PRO A 100 -11.09 7.48 -8.86
N VAL A 101 -12.29 7.75 -8.37
CA VAL A 101 -13.01 9.03 -8.59
C VAL A 101 -13.40 9.61 -7.24
N LEU A 102 -12.94 10.81 -6.90
CA LEU A 102 -13.36 11.54 -5.69
C LEU A 102 -14.40 12.59 -6.03
N ILE A 103 -15.54 12.58 -5.34
CA ILE A 103 -16.60 13.59 -5.51
C ILE A 103 -16.51 14.64 -4.42
N HIS A 104 -16.17 15.85 -4.80
CA HIS A 104 -16.05 17.03 -3.94
C HIS A 104 -17.11 18.07 -4.30
N ALA A 105 -17.66 18.74 -3.27
CA ALA A 105 -18.61 19.85 -3.42
C ALA A 105 -18.25 21.00 -2.48
N TYR A 106 -18.41 22.22 -2.98
CA TYR A 106 -18.19 23.45 -2.21
C TYR A 106 -19.36 23.72 -1.26
N PRO A 107 -19.14 24.22 -0.02
CA PRO A 107 -20.21 24.66 0.85
C PRO A 107 -20.85 25.97 0.35
N ASP A 108 -22.14 26.15 0.58
CA ASP A 108 -22.79 27.45 0.47
C ASP A 108 -22.41 28.35 1.66
N GLU A 109 -22.36 29.64 1.40
CA GLU A 109 -22.18 30.66 2.44
C GLU A 109 -23.55 31.17 2.87
N PRO A 110 -23.97 31.01 4.15
CA PRO A 110 -25.33 31.36 4.60
C PRO A 110 -25.73 32.81 4.29
N GLU A 111 -24.75 33.71 4.23
CA GLU A 111 -24.97 35.13 3.94
C GLU A 111 -25.06 35.44 2.42
N LYS A 112 -24.86 34.46 1.55
CA LYS A 112 -24.79 34.60 0.09
C LYS A 112 -25.66 33.55 -0.62
N MET A 113 -26.93 33.46 -0.25
CA MET A 113 -27.89 32.51 -0.80
C MET A 113 -28.78 33.10 -1.90
N ASP A 114 -28.43 34.27 -2.40
CA ASP A 114 -29.13 34.91 -3.54
C ASP A 114 -28.80 34.23 -4.89
N PRO A 115 -29.58 34.46 -5.95
CA PRO A 115 -29.40 33.79 -7.23
C PRO A 115 -28.02 33.95 -7.90
N ALA A 116 -27.24 34.99 -7.53
CA ALA A 116 -25.93 35.26 -8.09
C ALA A 116 -24.81 34.49 -7.35
N ASN A 117 -25.05 34.03 -6.14
CA ASN A 117 -24.01 33.52 -5.26
C ASN A 117 -24.26 32.06 -4.79
N ARG A 118 -25.54 31.61 -4.75
CA ARG A 118 -25.85 30.27 -4.24
C ARG A 118 -25.28 29.16 -5.11
N ARG A 119 -24.78 28.14 -4.46
CA ARG A 119 -24.11 26.99 -5.12
C ARG A 119 -25.03 25.80 -5.29
N ASP A 120 -25.80 25.46 -4.28
CA ASP A 120 -26.59 24.20 -4.19
C ASP A 120 -25.74 22.94 -4.49
N SER A 121 -24.42 23.01 -4.28
CA SER A 121 -23.49 21.91 -4.52
C SER A 121 -23.78 20.70 -3.64
N PHE A 122 -24.39 20.91 -2.47
CA PHE A 122 -24.86 19.85 -1.58
C PHE A 122 -25.83 18.93 -2.32
N CYS A 123 -26.88 19.47 -2.95
CA CYS A 123 -27.83 18.71 -3.76
C CYS A 123 -27.15 18.10 -4.99
N GLY A 124 -26.30 18.87 -5.65
CA GLY A 124 -25.59 18.46 -6.85
C GLY A 124 -24.71 17.24 -6.63
N LYS A 125 -24.01 17.16 -5.51
CA LYS A 125 -23.19 15.98 -5.14
C LYS A 125 -24.05 14.71 -5.05
N ILE A 126 -25.22 14.80 -4.43
CA ILE A 126 -26.17 13.68 -4.33
C ILE A 126 -26.59 13.22 -5.73
N SER A 127 -26.95 14.18 -6.60
CA SER A 127 -27.38 13.88 -7.99
C SER A 127 -26.26 13.24 -8.81
N VAL A 128 -25.03 13.77 -8.73
CA VAL A 128 -23.86 13.18 -9.39
C VAL A 128 -23.61 11.75 -8.91
N CYS A 129 -23.61 11.52 -7.60
CA CYS A 129 -23.43 10.18 -7.02
C CYS A 129 -24.54 9.19 -7.49
N SER A 130 -25.80 9.65 -7.57
CA SER A 130 -26.91 8.86 -8.08
C SER A 130 -26.68 8.42 -9.54
N ASN A 131 -26.24 9.34 -10.41
CA ASN A 131 -25.91 9.01 -11.80
C ASN A 131 -24.73 8.04 -11.93
N LEU A 132 -23.64 8.29 -11.20
CA LEU A 132 -22.47 7.41 -11.22
C LEU A 132 -22.87 5.98 -10.78
N LYS A 133 -23.68 5.85 -9.73
CA LYS A 133 -24.18 4.55 -9.26
C LYS A 133 -24.99 3.82 -10.34
N GLN A 134 -25.85 4.55 -11.08
CA GLN A 134 -26.64 3.96 -12.16
C GLN A 134 -25.79 3.47 -13.33
N TYR A 135 -24.67 4.12 -13.61
CA TYR A 135 -23.69 3.68 -14.61
C TYR A 135 -22.71 2.61 -14.08
N GLY A 136 -22.82 2.20 -12.83
CA GLY A 136 -21.87 1.24 -12.23
C GLY A 136 -20.48 1.81 -11.99
N ILE A 137 -20.32 3.13 -12.02
CA ILE A 137 -19.05 3.79 -11.77
C ILE A 137 -18.81 3.86 -10.26
N LYS A 138 -17.63 3.39 -9.84
CA LYS A 138 -17.18 3.43 -8.44
C LYS A 138 -16.64 4.82 -8.11
N TYR A 139 -16.88 5.29 -6.88
CA TYR A 139 -16.42 6.61 -6.45
C TYR A 139 -16.19 6.65 -4.94
N SER A 140 -15.33 7.56 -4.52
CA SER A 140 -15.04 7.94 -3.13
C SER A 140 -15.68 9.27 -2.79
N LEU A 141 -15.89 9.51 -1.51
CA LEU A 141 -16.51 10.72 -0.97
C LEU A 141 -15.56 11.43 0.01
N THR A 142 -15.71 12.74 0.12
CA THR A 142 -15.13 13.50 1.22
C THR A 142 -15.89 13.21 2.53
N THR A 143 -15.21 13.21 3.66
CA THR A 143 -15.80 12.96 4.98
C THR A 143 -16.95 13.92 5.26
N ASN A 144 -16.71 15.22 5.09
CA ASN A 144 -17.79 16.23 5.10
C ASN A 144 -18.44 16.27 3.72
N HIS A 145 -19.76 16.29 3.67
CA HIS A 145 -20.51 16.27 2.42
C HIS A 145 -20.13 17.43 1.49
N THR A 146 -19.98 18.62 2.05
CA THR A 146 -19.38 19.81 1.42
C THR A 146 -18.21 20.29 2.26
N VAL A 147 -17.13 20.73 1.61
CA VAL A 147 -15.91 21.20 2.28
C VAL A 147 -15.16 22.15 1.35
N SER A 148 -14.55 23.19 1.88
CA SER A 148 -13.65 24.03 1.07
C SER A 148 -12.32 23.31 0.82
N PRO A 149 -11.73 23.40 -0.37
CA PRO A 149 -10.50 22.65 -0.68
C PRO A 149 -9.29 23.09 0.14
N GLU A 150 -9.34 24.28 0.75
CA GLU A 150 -8.28 24.80 1.63
C GLU A 150 -8.38 24.31 3.08
N GLU A 151 -9.50 23.70 3.48
CA GLU A 151 -9.72 23.20 4.83
C GLU A 151 -8.89 21.92 5.08
N GLU A 152 -8.48 21.73 6.32
CA GLU A 152 -7.68 20.55 6.75
C GLU A 152 -8.40 19.23 6.45
N ASP A 153 -9.72 19.19 6.62
CA ASP A 153 -10.55 18.03 6.33
C ASP A 153 -10.44 17.60 4.85
N PHE A 154 -10.42 18.57 3.91
CA PHE A 154 -10.20 18.24 2.51
C PHE A 154 -8.78 17.76 2.25
N GLN A 155 -7.78 18.37 2.87
CA GLN A 155 -6.38 17.94 2.72
C GLN A 155 -6.20 16.51 3.21
N TYR A 156 -6.80 16.16 4.35
CA TYR A 156 -6.81 14.78 4.84
C TYR A 156 -7.48 13.82 3.85
N ASN A 157 -8.67 14.16 3.35
CA ASN A 157 -9.36 13.34 2.33
C ASN A 157 -8.56 13.21 1.03
N LEU A 158 -7.83 14.25 0.62
CA LEU A 158 -6.96 14.22 -0.54
C LEU A 158 -5.78 13.23 -0.32
N GLU A 159 -5.15 13.24 0.85
CA GLU A 159 -4.06 12.31 1.18
C GLU A 159 -4.55 10.85 1.13
N GLU A 160 -5.72 10.56 1.72
CA GLU A 160 -6.35 9.23 1.66
C GLU A 160 -6.69 8.83 0.22
N PHE A 161 -7.27 9.75 -0.56
CA PHE A 161 -7.59 9.50 -1.96
C PHE A 161 -6.34 9.22 -2.81
N LEU A 162 -5.26 9.96 -2.59
CA LEU A 162 -3.98 9.73 -3.25
C LEU A 162 -3.40 8.36 -2.88
N ALA A 163 -3.54 7.92 -1.63
CA ALA A 163 -3.15 6.58 -1.21
C ALA A 163 -3.99 5.50 -1.92
N THR A 164 -5.30 5.68 -1.98
CA THR A 164 -6.22 4.83 -2.73
C THR A 164 -5.82 4.72 -4.21
N CYS A 165 -5.52 5.85 -4.85
CA CYS A 165 -5.08 5.89 -6.25
C CYS A 165 -3.77 5.10 -6.46
N ARG A 166 -2.79 5.24 -5.56
CA ARG A 166 -1.52 4.49 -5.64
C ARG A 166 -1.76 2.99 -5.57
N ILE A 167 -2.59 2.54 -4.64
CA ILE A 167 -2.90 1.12 -4.46
C ILE A 167 -3.60 0.56 -5.69
N VAL A 168 -4.69 1.20 -6.14
CA VAL A 168 -5.47 0.73 -7.29
C VAL A 168 -4.63 0.68 -8.56
N LYS A 169 -3.82 1.71 -8.83
CA LYS A 169 -2.91 1.76 -9.99
C LYS A 169 -1.87 0.63 -9.94
N ALA A 170 -1.25 0.42 -8.78
CA ALA A 170 -0.21 -0.59 -8.62
C ALA A 170 -0.72 -2.02 -8.77
N LEU A 171 -1.97 -2.29 -8.35
CA LEU A 171 -2.58 -3.62 -8.41
C LEU A 171 -3.13 -4.00 -9.79
N LYS A 172 -3.08 -3.11 -10.81
CA LYS A 172 -3.57 -3.44 -12.17
C LYS A 172 -2.68 -4.46 -12.88
N ASN A 173 -1.35 -4.35 -12.72
CA ASN A 173 -0.37 -5.20 -13.37
C ASN A 173 0.82 -5.42 -12.43
N LEU A 174 0.56 -5.98 -11.26
CA LEU A 174 1.58 -6.20 -10.25
C LEU A 174 2.37 -7.48 -10.54
N LYS A 175 3.70 -7.38 -10.49
CA LYS A 175 4.61 -8.53 -10.51
C LYS A 175 5.36 -8.62 -9.18
N ILE A 176 5.26 -9.77 -8.53
CA ILE A 176 5.97 -10.10 -7.28
C ILE A 176 6.70 -11.43 -7.44
N GLY A 177 7.68 -11.68 -6.57
CA GLY A 177 8.52 -12.84 -6.67
C GLY A 177 8.32 -13.84 -5.54
N ALA A 178 8.62 -15.11 -5.81
CA ALA A 178 8.74 -16.16 -4.81
C ALA A 178 10.06 -16.91 -5.02
N ILE A 179 10.90 -16.99 -3.98
CA ILE A 179 12.19 -17.67 -4.02
C ILE A 179 12.14 -18.91 -3.14
N GLY A 180 12.30 -20.07 -3.77
CA GLY A 180 12.18 -21.37 -3.13
C GLY A 180 10.74 -21.81 -2.90
N THR A 181 10.53 -22.66 -1.91
CA THR A 181 9.21 -23.17 -1.52
C THR A 181 8.91 -22.82 -0.07
N ARG A 182 7.62 -22.74 0.30
CA ARG A 182 7.27 -22.62 1.71
C ARG A 182 7.87 -23.80 2.50
N PRO A 183 8.27 -23.62 3.76
CA PRO A 183 8.63 -24.74 4.62
C PRO A 183 7.45 -25.73 4.75
N ASP A 184 7.74 -27.04 4.75
CA ASP A 184 6.70 -28.09 4.72
C ASP A 184 5.61 -27.91 5.81
N PRO A 185 5.93 -27.65 7.09
CA PRO A 185 4.91 -27.50 8.13
C PRO A 185 4.08 -26.22 8.01
N PHE A 186 4.50 -25.24 7.18
CA PHE A 186 3.84 -23.93 7.04
C PHE A 186 2.71 -23.95 6.00
N LYS A 187 1.77 -24.86 6.14
CA LYS A 187 0.59 -24.91 5.26
C LYS A 187 -0.28 -23.66 5.33
N THR A 188 -0.16 -22.90 6.39
CA THR A 188 -0.93 -21.67 6.61
C THR A 188 -0.66 -20.59 5.56
N VAL A 189 0.56 -20.50 5.00
CA VAL A 189 0.93 -19.48 3.99
C VAL A 189 0.71 -19.92 2.54
N ARG A 190 -0.13 -20.93 2.30
CA ARG A 190 -0.50 -21.34 0.93
C ARG A 190 -1.32 -20.25 0.26
N TYR A 191 -1.16 -20.11 -1.03
CA TYR A 191 -1.88 -19.14 -1.85
C TYR A 191 -2.25 -19.75 -3.21
N SER A 192 -3.19 -19.13 -3.90
CA SER A 192 -3.59 -19.49 -5.26
C SER A 192 -3.06 -18.47 -6.27
N GLU A 193 -2.09 -18.89 -7.09
CA GLU A 193 -1.58 -18.06 -8.19
C GLU A 193 -2.70 -17.65 -9.17
N LYS A 194 -3.64 -18.56 -9.46
CA LYS A 194 -4.74 -18.29 -10.38
C LYS A 194 -5.70 -17.22 -9.88
N ILE A 195 -5.97 -17.20 -8.58
CA ILE A 195 -6.79 -16.13 -7.98
C ILE A 195 -6.04 -14.79 -8.03
N LEU A 196 -4.74 -14.78 -7.77
CA LEU A 196 -3.91 -13.58 -7.88
C LEU A 196 -3.87 -13.07 -9.33
N GLU A 197 -3.64 -13.94 -10.32
CA GLU A 197 -3.61 -13.59 -11.74
C GLU A 197 -4.95 -13.00 -12.22
N ASN A 198 -6.08 -13.57 -11.81
CA ASN A 198 -7.41 -13.03 -12.12
C ASN A 198 -7.61 -11.62 -11.54
N ASN A 199 -6.82 -11.22 -10.55
CA ASN A 199 -6.82 -9.89 -9.93
C ASN A 199 -5.70 -8.97 -10.43
N GLY A 200 -4.96 -9.37 -11.49
CA GLY A 200 -3.88 -8.59 -12.10
C GLY A 200 -2.54 -8.71 -11.38
N ILE A 201 -2.34 -9.77 -10.58
CA ILE A 201 -1.12 -9.99 -9.79
C ILE A 201 -0.46 -11.28 -10.26
N SER A 202 0.74 -11.21 -10.83
CA SER A 202 1.52 -12.37 -11.23
C SER A 202 2.68 -12.64 -10.28
N VAL A 203 3.00 -13.92 -10.10
CA VAL A 203 4.08 -14.39 -9.23
C VAL A 203 5.15 -15.07 -10.09
N ASP A 204 6.34 -14.46 -10.16
CA ASP A 204 7.50 -15.10 -10.77
C ASP A 204 8.23 -15.94 -9.73
N VAL A 205 8.58 -17.18 -10.08
CA VAL A 205 9.23 -18.12 -9.16
C VAL A 205 10.70 -18.31 -9.52
N MET A 206 11.59 -18.34 -8.52
CA MET A 206 12.98 -18.75 -8.64
C MET A 206 13.26 -19.93 -7.71
N ASP A 207 13.80 -21.03 -8.24
CA ASP A 207 14.25 -22.16 -7.43
C ASP A 207 15.53 -21.81 -6.64
N LEU A 208 15.69 -22.36 -5.43
CA LEU A 208 16.90 -22.13 -4.63
C LEU A 208 18.18 -22.61 -5.31
N SER A 209 18.12 -23.68 -6.10
CA SER A 209 19.28 -24.17 -6.84
C SER A 209 19.71 -23.20 -7.93
N GLU A 210 18.75 -22.53 -8.59
CA GLU A 210 19.01 -21.44 -9.55
C GLU A 210 19.65 -20.26 -8.85
N LEU A 211 19.10 -19.83 -7.71
CA LEU A 211 19.67 -18.74 -6.90
C LEU A 211 21.13 -19.07 -6.49
N PHE A 212 21.40 -20.26 -5.99
CA PHE A 212 22.77 -20.66 -5.62
C PHE A 212 23.71 -20.69 -6.83
N ALA A 213 23.22 -21.12 -8.00
CA ALA A 213 23.99 -21.07 -9.23
C ALA A 213 24.34 -19.62 -9.65
N HIS A 214 23.41 -18.68 -9.48
CA HIS A 214 23.67 -17.26 -9.72
C HIS A 214 24.70 -16.70 -8.73
N ILE A 215 24.55 -16.97 -7.43
CA ILE A 215 25.49 -16.53 -6.39
C ILE A 215 26.91 -17.07 -6.65
N ASN A 216 27.03 -18.34 -7.04
CA ASN A 216 28.33 -18.98 -7.29
C ASN A 216 29.07 -18.42 -8.51
N LYS A 217 28.38 -17.79 -9.47
CA LYS A 217 28.98 -17.09 -10.60
C LYS A 217 29.53 -15.71 -10.22
N LEU A 218 29.11 -15.14 -9.08
CA LEU A 218 29.58 -13.83 -8.63
C LEU A 218 30.98 -13.95 -8.00
N ASP A 219 31.97 -13.30 -8.60
CA ASP A 219 33.31 -13.18 -8.02
C ASP A 219 33.29 -12.22 -6.80
N ASN A 220 34.15 -12.45 -5.82
CA ASN A 220 34.30 -11.58 -4.66
C ASN A 220 34.74 -10.15 -5.03
N ASN A 221 35.40 -10.02 -6.18
CA ASN A 221 35.90 -8.76 -6.73
C ASN A 221 34.92 -8.08 -7.71
N ASP A 222 33.78 -8.72 -8.02
CA ASP A 222 32.74 -8.09 -8.85
C ASP A 222 32.40 -6.71 -8.28
N PRO A 223 32.45 -5.63 -9.10
CA PRO A 223 32.17 -4.27 -8.63
C PRO A 223 30.79 -4.10 -8.00
N ARG A 224 29.79 -4.89 -8.45
CA ARG A 224 28.42 -4.89 -7.88
C ARG A 224 28.44 -5.49 -6.47
N VAL A 225 29.13 -6.62 -6.27
CA VAL A 225 29.27 -7.26 -4.94
C VAL A 225 30.00 -6.34 -3.98
N LYS A 226 31.09 -5.66 -4.43
CA LYS A 226 31.81 -4.70 -3.59
C LYS A 226 30.93 -3.52 -3.16
N ARG A 227 30.20 -2.92 -4.09
CA ARG A 227 29.25 -1.83 -3.78
C ARG A 227 28.19 -2.28 -2.81
N THR A 228 27.56 -3.45 -3.06
CA THR A 228 26.54 -4.02 -2.16
C THR A 228 27.12 -4.31 -0.77
N LEU A 229 28.36 -4.79 -0.68
CA LEU A 229 29.05 -5.05 0.59
C LEU A 229 29.25 -3.75 1.40
N GLU A 230 29.65 -2.67 0.74
CA GLU A 230 29.80 -1.35 1.36
C GLU A 230 28.45 -0.79 1.83
N GLU A 231 27.42 -0.82 0.97
CA GLU A 231 26.08 -0.37 1.31
C GLU A 231 25.47 -1.17 2.46
N PHE A 232 25.53 -2.49 2.39
CA PHE A 232 24.99 -3.38 3.42
C PHE A 232 25.77 -3.27 4.73
N GLY A 233 27.10 -3.10 4.66
CA GLY A 233 27.94 -2.86 5.84
C GLY A 233 27.66 -1.52 6.52
N SER A 234 27.20 -0.50 5.78
CA SER A 234 26.74 0.79 6.34
C SER A 234 25.31 0.76 6.84
N TYR A 235 24.47 -0.13 6.30
CA TYR A 235 23.08 -0.30 6.68
C TYR A 235 22.90 -0.73 8.13
N ILE A 236 23.69 -1.74 8.57
CA ILE A 236 23.66 -2.24 9.94
C ILE A 236 25.07 -2.51 10.45
N THR A 237 25.37 -2.06 11.68
CA THR A 237 26.68 -2.28 12.29
C THR A 237 26.89 -3.77 12.59
N VAL A 238 27.88 -4.38 11.94
CA VAL A 238 28.29 -5.78 12.15
C VAL A 238 29.65 -5.82 12.77
N LYS A 239 29.74 -6.25 14.02
CA LYS A 239 31.01 -6.15 14.81
C LYS A 239 32.06 -7.18 14.47
N GLU A 240 31.89 -8.27 13.76
CA GLU A 240 32.98 -9.29 13.65
C GLU A 240 32.88 -10.37 12.58
N LYS A 241 31.98 -10.30 11.59
CA LYS A 241 31.79 -11.44 10.67
C LYS A 241 31.89 -11.06 9.19
N LYS A 242 33.13 -10.97 8.69
CA LYS A 242 33.39 -10.61 7.27
C LYS A 242 32.78 -11.61 6.28
N GLU A 243 32.92 -12.94 6.52
CA GLU A 243 32.48 -13.97 5.59
C GLU A 243 30.94 -14.04 5.44
N PRO A 244 30.12 -14.13 6.51
CA PRO A 244 28.67 -14.11 6.39
C PRO A 244 28.15 -12.83 5.71
N VAL A 245 28.74 -11.66 5.99
CA VAL A 245 28.36 -10.39 5.37
C VAL A 245 28.67 -10.37 3.88
N LEU A 246 29.80 -10.94 3.44
CA LEU A 246 30.12 -11.10 2.02
C LEU A 246 29.13 -12.06 1.32
N LYS A 247 28.75 -13.16 1.96
CA LYS A 247 27.71 -14.06 1.45
C LYS A 247 26.38 -13.34 1.29
N MET A 248 25.98 -12.54 2.29
CA MET A 248 24.76 -11.72 2.20
C MET A 248 24.84 -10.69 1.07
N ALA A 249 25.98 -10.04 0.87
CA ALA A 249 26.18 -9.09 -0.23
C ALA A 249 26.02 -9.78 -1.60
N LYS A 250 26.56 -10.99 -1.78
CA LYS A 250 26.35 -11.78 -2.99
C LYS A 250 24.89 -12.17 -3.19
N LEU A 251 24.20 -12.57 -2.12
CA LEU A 251 22.78 -12.90 -2.16
C LEU A 251 21.96 -11.67 -2.54
N ILE A 252 22.23 -10.50 -1.93
CA ILE A 252 21.58 -9.24 -2.29
C ILE A 252 21.81 -8.92 -3.77
N THR A 253 23.03 -9.04 -4.27
CA THR A 253 23.37 -8.77 -5.67
C THR A 253 22.59 -9.69 -6.61
N ALA A 254 22.57 -10.99 -6.35
CA ALA A 254 21.84 -11.97 -7.18
C ALA A 254 20.32 -11.74 -7.20
N VAL A 255 19.74 -11.43 -6.03
CA VAL A 255 18.31 -11.11 -5.91
C VAL A 255 17.97 -9.78 -6.58
N THR A 256 18.84 -8.77 -6.48
CA THR A 256 18.67 -7.48 -7.17
C THR A 256 18.65 -7.66 -8.68
N ASP A 257 19.62 -8.41 -9.25
CA ASP A 257 19.68 -8.72 -10.68
C ASP A 257 18.37 -9.39 -11.16
N TRP A 258 17.82 -10.30 -10.36
CA TRP A 258 16.56 -10.97 -10.67
C TRP A 258 15.35 -10.04 -10.60
N ILE A 259 15.23 -9.22 -9.52
CA ILE A 259 14.16 -8.25 -9.34
C ILE A 259 14.13 -7.27 -10.53
N GLU A 260 15.29 -6.74 -10.92
CA GLU A 260 15.40 -5.81 -12.04
C GLU A 260 15.05 -6.48 -13.37
N SER A 261 15.56 -7.67 -13.64
CA SER A 261 15.30 -8.42 -14.90
C SER A 261 13.83 -8.80 -15.08
N LYS A 262 13.07 -8.95 -13.98
CA LYS A 262 11.67 -9.36 -13.97
C LYS A 262 10.71 -8.21 -13.63
N GLU A 263 11.23 -7.02 -13.30
CA GLU A 263 10.47 -5.84 -12.88
C GLU A 263 9.60 -6.07 -11.63
N LEU A 264 10.10 -6.89 -10.70
CA LEU A 264 9.37 -7.27 -9.49
C LEU A 264 9.28 -6.11 -8.50
N LYS A 265 8.17 -6.03 -7.77
CA LYS A 265 7.95 -4.99 -6.75
C LYS A 265 8.23 -5.45 -5.32
N GLY A 266 8.50 -6.73 -5.13
CA GLY A 266 8.87 -7.36 -3.87
C GLY A 266 8.98 -8.87 -4.05
N PHE A 267 9.39 -9.58 -3.01
CA PHE A 267 9.53 -11.03 -3.06
C PHE A 267 9.27 -11.71 -1.71
N ALA A 268 8.83 -12.96 -1.77
CA ALA A 268 8.73 -13.85 -0.63
C ALA A 268 9.85 -14.89 -0.68
N PHE A 269 10.49 -15.19 0.44
CA PHE A 269 11.75 -15.95 0.48
C PHE A 269 11.67 -17.16 1.40
N GLN A 270 12.15 -18.32 0.94
CA GLN A 270 12.37 -19.50 1.77
C GLN A 270 13.55 -19.27 2.73
N CYS A 271 13.27 -18.84 3.94
CA CYS A 271 14.28 -18.41 4.90
C CYS A 271 14.91 -19.53 5.73
N TRP A 272 14.32 -20.76 5.77
CA TRP A 272 14.81 -21.91 6.51
C TRP A 272 14.30 -23.23 5.90
N THR A 273 14.99 -24.38 5.98
CA THR A 273 16.35 -24.61 6.54
C THR A 273 17.41 -24.71 5.44
N SER A 274 16.97 -24.79 4.17
CA SER A 274 17.83 -25.02 3.01
C SER A 274 18.94 -23.98 2.86
N ILE A 275 18.66 -22.71 3.14
CA ILE A 275 19.65 -21.63 3.04
C ILE A 275 20.76 -21.77 4.08
N GLN A 276 20.45 -22.21 5.30
CA GLN A 276 21.44 -22.46 6.35
C GLN A 276 22.33 -23.65 5.98
N GLU A 277 21.73 -24.74 5.49
CA GLU A 277 22.48 -25.95 5.16
C GLU A 277 23.38 -25.79 3.94
N ASN A 278 22.91 -25.10 2.90
CA ASN A 278 23.62 -25.00 1.63
C ASN A 278 24.45 -23.71 1.50
N PHE A 279 24.12 -22.65 2.22
CA PHE A 279 24.80 -21.36 2.07
C PHE A 279 25.38 -20.82 3.39
N GLY A 280 24.89 -21.29 4.55
CA GLY A 280 25.49 -21.02 5.86
C GLY A 280 25.28 -19.61 6.38
N ILE A 281 24.12 -19.00 6.11
CA ILE A 281 23.66 -17.72 6.68
C ILE A 281 22.18 -17.75 7.04
N PHE A 282 21.74 -16.77 7.80
CA PHE A 282 20.32 -16.47 8.01
C PHE A 282 19.91 -15.26 7.16
N PRO A 283 18.91 -15.37 6.26
CA PRO A 283 18.65 -14.34 5.24
C PRO A 283 17.81 -13.16 5.72
N CYS A 284 17.39 -13.12 6.98
CA CYS A 284 16.55 -12.03 7.51
C CYS A 284 17.17 -10.65 7.32
N GLY A 285 18.49 -10.50 7.51
CA GLY A 285 19.19 -9.24 7.28
C GLY A 285 19.13 -8.79 5.81
N VAL A 286 19.12 -9.74 4.88
CA VAL A 286 18.94 -9.46 3.44
C VAL A 286 17.53 -8.97 3.17
N MET A 287 16.51 -9.64 3.70
CA MET A 287 15.10 -9.22 3.57
C MET A 287 14.85 -7.88 4.26
N SER A 288 15.45 -7.66 5.43
CA SER A 288 15.43 -6.38 6.14
C SER A 288 15.95 -5.23 5.27
N TYR A 289 17.10 -5.44 4.60
CA TYR A 289 17.72 -4.48 3.69
C TYR A 289 16.80 -4.13 2.52
N PHE A 290 16.19 -5.13 1.85
CA PHE A 290 15.27 -4.88 0.75
C PHE A 290 14.01 -4.16 1.21
N SER A 291 13.41 -4.56 2.32
CA SER A 291 12.23 -3.89 2.88
C SER A 291 12.51 -2.43 3.26
N HIS A 292 13.71 -2.12 3.78
CA HIS A 292 14.16 -0.75 4.02
C HIS A 292 14.28 0.06 2.72
N LYS A 293 14.72 -0.55 1.63
CA LYS A 293 14.77 0.05 0.28
C LYS A 293 13.41 0.12 -0.41
N MET A 294 12.31 -0.09 0.31
CA MET A 294 10.94 -0.11 -0.22
C MET A 294 10.67 -1.24 -1.22
N ILE A 295 11.45 -2.31 -1.16
CA ILE A 295 11.21 -3.57 -1.85
C ILE A 295 10.81 -4.59 -0.79
N PRO A 296 9.52 -4.79 -0.51
CA PRO A 296 9.08 -5.64 0.58
C PRO A 296 9.53 -7.09 0.39
N ALA A 297 10.00 -7.71 1.46
CA ALA A 297 10.51 -9.07 1.46
C ALA A 297 9.88 -9.86 2.61
N ALA A 298 9.01 -10.83 2.28
CA ALA A 298 8.29 -11.66 3.26
C ALA A 298 9.03 -12.98 3.53
N CYS A 299 8.97 -13.45 4.77
CA CYS A 299 9.50 -14.76 5.17
C CYS A 299 8.63 -15.92 4.67
N GLU A 300 9.22 -17.12 4.66
CA GLU A 300 8.53 -18.42 4.54
C GLU A 300 7.71 -18.58 3.26
N VAL A 301 8.08 -17.79 2.24
CA VAL A 301 7.36 -17.71 0.96
C VAL A 301 5.88 -17.31 1.16
N ASP A 302 5.64 -16.41 2.14
CA ASP A 302 4.31 -15.84 2.38
C ASP A 302 3.97 -14.78 1.33
N VAL A 303 3.48 -15.21 0.19
CA VAL A 303 3.18 -14.35 -0.98
C VAL A 303 2.02 -13.40 -0.70
N THR A 304 0.99 -13.82 0.01
CA THR A 304 -0.14 -12.93 0.37
C THR A 304 0.24 -11.96 1.49
N GLY A 305 1.14 -12.36 2.39
CA GLY A 305 1.79 -11.46 3.35
C GLY A 305 2.67 -10.40 2.65
N LEU A 306 3.44 -10.81 1.63
CA LEU A 306 4.18 -9.89 0.77
C LEU A 306 3.27 -8.86 0.10
N LEU A 307 2.14 -9.31 -0.47
CA LEU A 307 1.13 -8.43 -1.07
C LEU A 307 0.59 -7.43 -0.05
N SER A 308 0.31 -7.89 1.17
CA SER A 308 -0.13 -7.04 2.28
C SER A 308 0.92 -6.00 2.65
N MET A 309 2.21 -6.38 2.73
CA MET A 309 3.32 -5.46 2.96
C MET A 309 3.41 -4.38 1.87
N TYR A 310 3.27 -4.78 0.61
CA TYR A 310 3.36 -3.85 -0.52
C TYR A 310 2.23 -2.82 -0.51
N ILE A 311 1.00 -3.24 -0.23
CA ILE A 311 -0.16 -2.34 -0.12
C ILE A 311 0.02 -1.33 1.02
N LEU A 312 0.49 -1.77 2.20
CA LEU A 312 0.81 -0.87 3.31
C LEU A 312 1.88 0.17 2.95
N GLN A 313 2.90 -0.22 2.18
CA GLN A 313 3.91 0.72 1.67
C GLN A 313 3.32 1.74 0.69
N LEU A 314 2.46 1.31 -0.22
CA LEU A 314 1.77 2.20 -1.17
C LEU A 314 0.86 3.20 -0.45
N ALA A 315 0.18 2.76 0.60
CA ALA A 315 -0.69 3.63 1.40
C ALA A 315 0.09 4.71 2.12
N SER A 316 1.19 4.35 2.79
CA SER A 316 1.89 5.22 3.74
C SER A 316 3.16 5.88 3.21
N GLY A 317 3.78 5.31 2.18
CA GLY A 317 5.14 5.69 1.75
C GLY A 317 6.24 5.30 2.73
N LYS A 318 5.96 4.39 3.67
CA LYS A 318 6.91 3.91 4.67
C LYS A 318 7.14 2.40 4.52
N PRO A 319 8.28 1.86 4.95
CA PRO A 319 8.52 0.42 4.89
C PRO A 319 7.57 -0.34 5.81
N SER A 320 7.30 -1.58 5.44
CA SER A 320 6.44 -2.53 6.14
C SER A 320 7.22 -3.76 6.60
N ALA A 321 6.65 -4.52 7.50
CA ALA A 321 7.21 -5.77 8.01
C ALA A 321 6.11 -6.82 8.19
N ILE A 322 6.49 -8.11 8.27
CA ILE A 322 5.62 -9.20 8.73
C ILE A 322 5.86 -9.44 10.21
N VAL A 323 4.79 -9.67 10.95
CA VAL A 323 4.81 -10.10 12.36
C VAL A 323 3.83 -11.25 12.58
N ASP A 324 4.06 -12.00 13.67
CA ASP A 324 3.11 -12.96 14.20
C ASP A 324 2.19 -12.29 15.23
N TRP A 325 0.91 -12.63 15.20
CA TRP A 325 0.06 -12.55 16.37
C TRP A 325 0.58 -13.58 17.39
N ASN A 326 1.49 -13.16 18.27
CA ASN A 326 2.31 -14.11 19.02
C ASN A 326 1.72 -14.51 20.37
N ASN A 327 1.31 -13.56 21.20
CA ASN A 327 0.90 -13.87 22.56
C ASN A 327 0.04 -12.76 23.18
N ASN A 328 -0.63 -13.08 24.30
CA ASN A 328 -1.23 -12.08 25.17
C ASN A 328 -0.16 -11.18 25.79
N TYR A 329 -0.48 -9.94 26.08
CA TYR A 329 0.32 -9.12 26.97
C TYR A 329 -0.31 -9.12 28.38
N GLY A 330 0.11 -10.06 29.21
CA GLY A 330 -0.46 -10.28 30.54
C GLY A 330 -1.95 -10.63 30.48
N LYS A 331 -2.76 -9.86 31.22
CA LYS A 331 -4.24 -10.01 31.26
C LYS A 331 -4.98 -8.88 30.54
N ASP A 332 -4.27 -7.99 29.86
CA ASP A 332 -4.89 -6.87 29.14
C ASP A 332 -5.56 -7.39 27.86
N PRO A 333 -6.90 -7.33 27.74
CA PRO A 333 -7.62 -7.89 26.57
C PRO A 333 -7.43 -7.08 25.29
N GLU A 334 -6.93 -5.84 25.36
CA GLU A 334 -6.68 -4.98 24.22
C GLU A 334 -5.23 -5.02 23.74
N LYS A 335 -4.34 -5.78 24.40
CA LYS A 335 -2.92 -5.83 24.05
C LYS A 335 -2.47 -7.19 23.58
N ALA A 336 -1.71 -7.20 22.49
CA ALA A 336 -1.02 -8.38 21.97
C ALA A 336 0.49 -8.15 21.89
N VAL A 337 1.26 -9.20 22.13
CA VAL A 337 2.68 -9.27 21.77
C VAL A 337 2.77 -9.58 20.29
N LEU A 338 3.49 -8.74 19.56
CA LEU A 338 3.91 -8.99 18.20
C LEU A 338 5.35 -9.51 18.20
N PHE A 339 5.62 -10.49 17.38
CA PHE A 339 6.95 -11.09 17.29
C PHE A 339 7.24 -11.49 15.83
N HIS A 340 8.48 -11.44 15.46
CA HIS A 340 9.02 -12.21 14.32
C HIS A 340 10.51 -12.47 14.52
N CYS A 341 11.02 -13.49 13.87
CA CYS A 341 12.40 -13.97 14.10
C CYS A 341 13.57 -13.21 13.49
N SER A 342 13.58 -12.41 12.57
CA SER A 342 13.26 -11.07 12.31
C SER A 342 13.86 -10.58 10.98
N ASN A 343 13.05 -10.09 10.10
CA ASN A 343 13.40 -9.49 8.81
C ASN A 343 12.99 -7.99 8.72
N PHE A 344 12.84 -7.36 9.86
CA PHE A 344 12.32 -5.98 9.93
C PHE A 344 13.26 -4.96 9.30
N PRO A 345 12.75 -4.02 8.51
CA PRO A 345 13.52 -2.85 8.11
C PRO A 345 13.92 -2.01 9.34
N LEU A 346 15.12 -1.40 9.31
CA LEU A 346 15.65 -0.67 10.46
C LEU A 346 14.77 0.51 10.88
N ASP A 347 14.01 1.10 9.94
CA ASP A 347 13.11 2.21 10.24
C ASP A 347 11.98 1.83 11.21
N VAL A 348 11.62 0.56 11.26
CA VAL A 348 10.57 0.03 12.13
C VAL A 348 11.10 -0.25 13.54
N LEU A 349 12.39 -0.53 13.68
CA LEU A 349 13.01 -0.93 14.95
C LEU A 349 13.72 0.21 15.67
N ASP A 350 13.65 0.19 17.01
CA ASP A 350 14.53 0.96 17.88
C ASP A 350 15.80 0.14 18.17
N LYS A 351 16.99 0.77 17.98
CA LYS A 351 18.32 0.18 18.22
C LYS A 351 18.48 -1.23 17.64
N PRO A 352 18.27 -1.44 16.33
CA PRO A 352 18.41 -2.75 15.73
C PRO A 352 19.85 -3.26 15.78
N VAL A 353 19.99 -4.58 15.96
CA VAL A 353 21.28 -5.27 15.94
C VAL A 353 21.20 -6.52 15.08
N MET A 354 22.28 -6.85 14.35
CA MET A 354 22.38 -8.11 13.63
C MET A 354 23.04 -9.17 14.52
N THR A 355 22.42 -10.33 14.63
CA THR A 355 22.81 -11.41 15.51
C THR A 355 22.56 -12.80 14.89
N HIS A 356 22.73 -13.84 15.71
CA HIS A 356 22.37 -15.19 15.37
C HIS A 356 20.89 -15.45 15.64
N HIS A 357 20.27 -16.29 14.81
CA HIS A 357 18.87 -16.70 15.02
C HIS A 357 18.74 -17.74 16.13
N VAL A 358 18.28 -17.33 17.29
CA VAL A 358 18.29 -18.11 18.54
C VAL A 358 17.49 -19.42 18.44
N ILE A 359 16.34 -19.43 17.75
CA ILE A 359 15.49 -20.64 17.64
C ILE A 359 16.19 -21.72 16.81
N LEU A 360 16.76 -21.35 15.66
CA LEU A 360 17.34 -22.33 14.71
C LEU A 360 18.78 -22.73 15.07
N GLU A 361 19.48 -21.98 15.92
CA GLU A 361 20.86 -22.35 16.27
C GLU A 361 20.98 -23.75 16.90
N GLN A 362 19.92 -24.20 17.58
CA GLN A 362 19.87 -25.55 18.19
C GLN A 362 19.66 -26.65 17.16
N THR A 363 19.14 -26.34 15.98
CA THR A 363 18.79 -27.31 14.93
C THR A 363 19.86 -27.41 13.84
N VAL A 364 20.35 -26.26 13.35
CA VAL A 364 21.27 -26.20 12.20
C VAL A 364 22.71 -25.78 12.58
N GLY A 365 22.94 -25.42 13.85
CA GLY A 365 24.23 -24.93 14.35
C GLY A 365 24.33 -23.39 14.30
N LYS A 366 24.97 -22.84 15.34
CA LYS A 366 25.10 -21.39 15.51
C LYS A 366 25.84 -20.69 14.38
N GLU A 367 26.85 -21.36 13.82
CA GLU A 367 27.71 -20.83 12.75
C GLU A 367 26.92 -20.55 11.45
N LYS A 368 25.77 -21.20 11.25
CA LYS A 368 24.91 -21.07 10.06
C LYS A 368 23.73 -20.09 10.25
N THR A 369 23.60 -19.49 11.41
CA THR A 369 22.39 -18.71 11.79
C THR A 369 22.63 -17.22 11.92
N PHE A 370 23.80 -16.71 11.55
CA PHE A 370 24.08 -15.29 11.57
C PHE A 370 23.31 -14.54 10.47
N GLY A 371 22.64 -13.44 10.84
CA GLY A 371 21.87 -12.60 9.93
C GLY A 371 20.46 -12.25 10.38
N ALA A 372 20.04 -12.62 11.59
CA ALA A 372 18.79 -12.13 12.18
C ALA A 372 18.96 -10.65 12.59
N VAL A 373 17.92 -9.82 12.39
CA VAL A 373 17.90 -8.42 12.80
C VAL A 373 16.93 -8.26 13.97
N GLU A 374 17.45 -8.03 15.15
CA GLU A 374 16.67 -7.91 16.38
C GLU A 374 16.48 -6.46 16.81
N GLY A 375 15.35 -6.17 17.44
CA GLY A 375 15.05 -4.87 18.00
C GLY A 375 13.61 -4.75 18.48
N LYS A 376 13.32 -3.67 19.17
CA LYS A 376 11.94 -3.35 19.55
C LYS A 376 11.27 -2.52 18.44
N ILE A 377 10.02 -2.85 18.13
CA ILE A 377 9.23 -2.04 17.22
C ILE A 377 9.03 -0.67 17.86
N LYS A 378 9.29 0.41 17.09
CA LYS A 378 9.17 1.79 17.55
C LYS A 378 7.73 2.07 18.00
N PRO A 379 7.52 2.69 19.16
CA PRO A 379 6.20 3.11 19.60
C PRO A 379 5.57 4.15 18.66
N GLY A 380 4.27 4.04 18.46
CA GLY A 380 3.52 4.96 17.61
C GLY A 380 2.35 4.30 16.89
N PRO A 381 1.72 5.01 15.95
CA PRO A 381 0.60 4.50 15.19
C PRO A 381 1.02 3.26 14.36
N VAL A 382 0.11 2.31 14.21
CA VAL A 382 0.34 1.11 13.41
C VAL A 382 -0.92 0.71 12.66
N SER A 383 -0.77 0.40 11.37
CA SER A 383 -1.78 -0.28 10.57
C SER A 383 -1.38 -1.73 10.37
N PHE A 384 -2.37 -2.60 10.35
CA PHE A 384 -2.25 -4.03 10.10
C PHE A 384 -3.05 -4.39 8.85
N LEU A 385 -2.49 -5.25 8.02
CA LEU A 385 -3.18 -5.80 6.86
C LEU A 385 -2.80 -7.27 6.70
N ARG A 386 -3.79 -8.13 6.56
CA ARG A 386 -3.60 -9.51 6.10
C ARG A 386 -4.53 -9.79 4.95
N LEU A 387 -3.96 -10.32 3.87
CA LEU A 387 -4.67 -10.85 2.72
C LEU A 387 -4.45 -12.35 2.61
N SER A 388 -5.45 -13.06 2.12
CA SER A 388 -5.40 -14.48 1.82
C SER A 388 -6.17 -14.78 0.54
N THR A 389 -5.94 -15.96 -0.06
CA THR A 389 -6.77 -16.46 -1.16
C THR A 389 -7.72 -17.51 -0.63
N ASP A 390 -9.00 -17.36 -0.92
CA ASP A 390 -10.02 -18.37 -0.66
C ASP A 390 -10.30 -19.18 -1.93
N ASP A 391 -9.69 -20.38 -2.00
CA ASP A 391 -9.84 -21.27 -3.15
C ASP A 391 -11.25 -21.86 -3.28
N CYS A 392 -12.05 -21.87 -2.20
CA CYS A 392 -13.42 -22.36 -2.23
C CYS A 392 -14.36 -21.39 -2.93
N ASN A 393 -14.17 -20.10 -2.69
CA ASN A 393 -15.01 -19.04 -3.26
C ASN A 393 -14.36 -18.35 -4.47
N GLY A 394 -13.06 -18.57 -4.71
CA GLY A 394 -12.31 -17.94 -5.81
C GLY A 394 -12.00 -16.48 -5.60
N GLU A 395 -11.81 -16.05 -4.35
CA GLU A 395 -11.73 -14.65 -3.93
C GLU A 395 -10.43 -14.33 -3.20
N ILE A 396 -10.07 -13.05 -3.18
CA ILE A 396 -9.10 -12.51 -2.24
C ILE A 396 -9.87 -11.96 -1.05
N THR A 397 -9.55 -12.49 0.13
CA THR A 397 -10.14 -12.09 1.41
C THR A 397 -9.09 -11.48 2.32
N GLY A 398 -9.51 -10.77 3.35
CA GLY A 398 -8.56 -10.19 4.28
C GLY A 398 -9.20 -9.44 5.46
N TYR A 399 -8.34 -8.84 6.25
CA TYR A 399 -8.74 -7.87 7.27
C TYR A 399 -7.73 -6.73 7.33
N VAL A 400 -8.22 -5.55 7.70
CA VAL A 400 -7.43 -4.37 7.96
C VAL A 400 -7.81 -3.79 9.31
N CYS A 401 -6.82 -3.39 10.11
CA CYS A 401 -7.07 -2.72 11.38
C CYS A 401 -5.98 -1.71 11.73
N GLU A 402 -6.26 -0.90 12.74
CA GLU A 402 -5.34 0.08 13.29
C GLU A 402 -5.15 -0.10 14.79
N GLY A 403 -4.03 0.40 15.26
CA GLY A 403 -3.70 0.37 16.68
C GLY A 403 -2.52 1.27 17.00
N THR A 404 -1.92 1.01 18.15
CA THR A 404 -0.74 1.74 18.61
C THR A 404 0.30 0.76 19.14
N ILE A 405 1.54 0.84 18.67
CA ILE A 405 2.66 0.19 19.31
C ILE A 405 2.99 0.95 20.60
N THR A 406 2.94 0.26 21.71
CA THR A 406 3.13 0.83 23.04
C THR A 406 4.60 0.82 23.48
N LYS A 407 4.90 1.47 24.61
CA LYS A 407 6.23 1.41 25.26
C LYS A 407 6.34 0.29 26.28
N ASP A 408 5.38 -0.61 26.32
CA ASP A 408 5.36 -1.70 27.29
C ASP A 408 6.64 -2.56 27.21
N PRO A 409 7.21 -2.97 28.33
CA PRO A 409 8.45 -3.72 28.35
C PRO A 409 8.27 -5.16 27.87
N LEU A 410 9.17 -5.62 27.01
CA LEU A 410 9.32 -7.03 26.64
C LEU A 410 10.76 -7.49 26.87
N LYS A 411 10.92 -8.70 27.38
CA LYS A 411 12.22 -9.36 27.61
C LYS A 411 12.28 -10.62 26.78
N THR A 412 12.54 -10.46 25.48
CA THR A 412 12.69 -11.56 24.53
C THR A 412 13.61 -11.15 23.38
N PHE A 413 13.97 -12.10 22.54
CA PHE A 413 14.77 -11.91 21.32
C PHE A 413 13.86 -11.61 20.13
N GLY A 414 14.47 -11.39 18.96
CA GLY A 414 13.78 -11.13 17.70
C GLY A 414 13.32 -9.69 17.51
N GLY A 415 12.48 -9.47 16.54
CA GLY A 415 11.76 -8.22 16.33
C GLY A 415 10.45 -8.26 17.11
N VAL A 416 10.28 -7.37 18.08
CA VAL A 416 9.18 -7.50 19.06
C VAL A 416 8.54 -6.16 19.40
N GLY A 417 7.24 -6.21 19.68
CA GLY A 417 6.49 -5.05 20.16
C GLY A 417 5.22 -5.44 20.89
N VAL A 418 4.61 -4.49 21.57
CA VAL A 418 3.27 -4.65 22.16
C VAL A 418 2.34 -3.71 21.40
N ALA A 419 1.33 -4.26 20.76
CA ALA A 419 0.28 -3.49 20.12
C ALA A 419 -0.93 -3.38 21.05
N LYS A 420 -1.50 -2.18 21.14
CA LYS A 420 -2.83 -1.94 21.71
C LYS A 420 -3.82 -1.71 20.56
N ILE A 421 -4.90 -2.49 20.54
CA ILE A 421 -5.96 -2.45 19.55
C ILE A 421 -7.30 -2.46 20.27
N ASN A 422 -8.19 -1.56 19.95
CA ASN A 422 -9.53 -1.53 20.52
C ASN A 422 -10.28 -2.81 20.10
N ASN A 423 -11.02 -3.42 21.04
CA ASN A 423 -11.78 -4.66 20.78
C ASN A 423 -10.93 -5.79 20.16
N LEU A 424 -9.64 -5.90 20.54
CA LEU A 424 -8.72 -6.90 19.98
C LEU A 424 -9.28 -8.33 20.00
N GLN A 425 -10.03 -8.71 21.05
CA GLN A 425 -10.56 -10.06 21.14
C GLN A 425 -11.60 -10.37 20.05
N GLU A 426 -12.34 -9.38 19.59
CA GLU A 426 -13.25 -9.51 18.46
C GLU A 426 -12.48 -9.76 17.15
N LEU A 427 -11.41 -8.98 16.91
CA LEU A 427 -10.52 -9.19 15.78
C LEU A 427 -9.90 -10.60 15.78
N LEU A 428 -9.37 -11.04 16.91
CA LEU A 428 -8.74 -12.37 17.03
C LEU A 428 -9.76 -13.50 16.83
N MET A 429 -11.00 -13.34 17.30
CA MET A 429 -12.09 -14.27 17.02
C MET A 429 -12.43 -14.30 15.53
N TYR A 430 -12.45 -13.14 14.87
CA TYR A 430 -12.67 -13.07 13.42
C TYR A 430 -11.56 -13.82 12.68
N ILE A 431 -10.30 -13.53 12.99
CA ILE A 431 -9.12 -14.20 12.39
C ILE A 431 -9.23 -15.72 12.51
N CYS A 432 -9.52 -16.22 13.72
CA CYS A 432 -9.62 -17.66 13.95
C CYS A 432 -10.82 -18.32 13.25
N ARG A 433 -11.98 -17.68 13.24
CA ARG A 433 -13.20 -18.22 12.63
C ARG A 433 -13.13 -18.27 11.10
N HIS A 434 -12.42 -17.31 10.49
CA HIS A 434 -12.26 -17.24 9.04
C HIS A 434 -10.96 -17.92 8.55
N GLY A 435 -10.17 -18.50 9.48
CA GLY A 435 -9.01 -19.31 9.14
C GLY A 435 -7.83 -18.54 8.57
N PHE A 436 -7.68 -17.27 8.96
CA PHE A 436 -6.53 -16.46 8.55
C PHE A 436 -5.24 -16.95 9.21
N GLU A 437 -4.14 -16.63 8.58
CA GLU A 437 -2.79 -16.92 8.99
C GLU A 437 -2.42 -16.17 10.28
N HIS A 438 -1.44 -16.69 11.03
CA HIS A 438 -0.88 -15.99 12.18
C HIS A 438 0.04 -14.82 11.79
N HIS A 439 0.55 -14.83 10.57
CA HIS A 439 1.26 -13.69 9.99
C HIS A 439 0.32 -12.53 9.69
N VAL A 440 0.76 -11.32 10.01
CA VAL A 440 0.13 -10.08 9.59
C VAL A 440 1.19 -9.06 9.18
N ALA A 441 0.96 -8.32 8.10
CA ALA A 441 1.82 -7.21 7.73
C ALA A 441 1.52 -5.98 8.58
N ILE A 442 2.57 -5.27 8.98
CA ILE A 442 2.47 -4.02 9.74
C ILE A 442 3.20 -2.87 9.04
N ASN A 443 2.73 -1.66 9.34
CA ASN A 443 3.37 -0.42 8.94
C ASN A 443 3.13 0.65 10.01
N LEU A 444 4.16 1.48 10.30
CA LEU A 444 4.05 2.51 11.34
C LEU A 444 3.32 3.76 10.83
N SER A 445 2.02 3.61 10.62
CA SER A 445 1.10 4.65 10.11
C SER A 445 -0.34 4.37 10.56
N HIS A 446 -1.26 5.29 10.25
CA HIS A 446 -2.70 5.03 10.23
C HIS A 446 -3.15 5.16 8.78
N THR A 447 -3.44 4.05 8.10
CA THR A 447 -3.78 4.00 6.67
C THR A 447 -4.83 2.92 6.35
N ALA A 448 -5.58 2.46 7.36
CA ALA A 448 -6.59 1.44 7.14
C ALA A 448 -7.74 1.94 6.23
N ALA A 449 -8.16 3.20 6.39
CA ALA A 449 -9.25 3.75 5.60
C ALA A 449 -8.96 3.77 4.09
N PRO A 450 -7.85 4.34 3.58
CA PRO A 450 -7.54 4.31 2.15
C PRO A 450 -7.26 2.89 1.62
N ILE A 451 -6.75 1.98 2.44
CA ILE A 451 -6.58 0.57 2.06
C ILE A 451 -7.94 -0.10 1.88
N PHE A 452 -8.85 0.06 2.85
CA PHE A 452 -10.20 -0.46 2.76
C PHE A 452 -10.92 0.07 1.52
N GLU A 453 -10.86 1.39 1.29
CA GLU A 453 -11.45 2.03 0.12
C GLU A 453 -10.91 1.42 -1.19
N ALA A 454 -9.59 1.27 -1.32
CA ALA A 454 -8.96 0.70 -2.50
C ALA A 454 -9.39 -0.75 -2.75
N LEU A 455 -9.35 -1.57 -1.71
CA LEU A 455 -9.54 -3.01 -1.84
C LEU A 455 -11.02 -3.39 -1.95
N VAL A 456 -11.90 -2.77 -1.17
CA VAL A 456 -13.34 -3.10 -1.17
C VAL A 456 -14.06 -2.36 -2.31
N ILE A 457 -13.93 -1.04 -2.37
CA ILE A 457 -14.70 -0.25 -3.33
C ILE A 457 -14.18 -0.47 -4.75
N TYR A 458 -12.87 -0.35 -4.99
CA TYR A 458 -12.31 -0.40 -6.34
C TYR A 458 -11.95 -1.81 -6.80
N LYS A 459 -11.37 -2.65 -5.94
CA LYS A 459 -11.01 -4.04 -6.33
C LYS A 459 -12.15 -5.04 -6.10
N GLY A 460 -13.10 -4.75 -5.21
CA GLY A 460 -14.21 -5.64 -4.89
C GLY A 460 -13.79 -6.87 -4.06
N TRP A 461 -12.67 -6.77 -3.31
CA TRP A 461 -12.21 -7.83 -2.42
C TRP A 461 -12.98 -7.85 -1.11
N GLU A 462 -13.07 -9.01 -0.48
CA GLU A 462 -13.74 -9.16 0.81
C GLU A 462 -12.78 -8.86 1.96
N ILE A 463 -12.84 -7.63 2.48
CA ILE A 463 -11.96 -7.15 3.55
C ILE A 463 -12.78 -6.77 4.78
N TYR A 464 -12.51 -7.40 5.92
CA TYR A 464 -13.09 -7.03 7.20
C TYR A 464 -12.39 -5.79 7.76
N PRO A 465 -13.11 -4.66 7.97
CA PRO A 465 -12.56 -3.49 8.61
C PRO A 465 -12.73 -3.57 10.12
N HIS A 466 -11.63 -3.59 10.85
CA HIS A 466 -11.59 -3.44 12.30
C HIS A 466 -10.95 -2.08 12.64
N ILE A 467 -11.77 -1.01 12.44
CA ILE A 467 -11.34 0.40 12.50
C ILE A 467 -12.10 1.13 13.59
#